data_5906dfaa45e83090aeb88f121cdbe8fd
#
_entry.id   5906dfaa45e83090aeb88f121cdbe8fd
#
_cell.length_a   1.000
_cell.length_b   1.000
_cell.length_c   1.000
_cell.angle_alpha   90.00
_cell.angle_beta   90.00
_cell.angle_gamma   90.00
#
_symmetry.space_group_name_H-M   'P 1'
#
loop_
_entity.id
_entity.type
_entity.pdbx_description
1 polymer ?
#
loop_
_entity_poly.entity_id
_entity_poly.type
_entity_poly.pdbx_seq_one_letter_code
_entity_poly.pdbx_strand_id
1 'polypeptide(L)'
;PIIGVDFKTGKWNFSAKYEFKTRIRLKNKAVNQAPSISALPDNLSRQMVGTLTQVFTNKGMTPENAQAVAANTTQAVLTNGDVVKTMAGLKTEFDTKLKEAIGEYEDGKKIAGDIPAYLALGVGYSPVNTVRVNVGFHWFDDKHATSYNNRQEKLKRGTLEYNAGVEVDVNKKITLSTGWQNTNYGLPDENLDTPASKRYMDDKSFVVSSNSVAFGGVYHI
;
A
#
# COMPACT_ATOMS: atom_id res chain seq x y z
N PRO A 1 -4.71 -11.12 -23.07
CA PRO A 1 -5.00 -10.73 -24.47
C PRO A 1 -5.12 -9.22 -24.58
N ILE A 2 -4.78 -8.69 -25.77
CA ILE A 2 -4.87 -7.26 -26.10
C ILE A 2 -5.56 -7.16 -27.44
N ILE A 3 -6.50 -6.22 -27.56
CA ILE A 3 -7.16 -5.87 -28.80
C ILE A 3 -6.97 -4.38 -29.00
N GLY A 4 -6.61 -3.96 -30.20
CA GLY A 4 -6.44 -2.54 -30.52
C GLY A 4 -6.83 -2.26 -31.97
N VAL A 5 -7.28 -1.02 -32.19
CA VAL A 5 -7.59 -0.48 -33.51
C VAL A 5 -7.02 0.93 -33.58
N ASP A 6 -6.48 1.25 -34.74
CA ASP A 6 -6.05 2.60 -35.12
C ASP A 6 -6.65 2.93 -36.48
N PHE A 7 -7.33 4.07 -36.59
CA PHE A 7 -8.03 4.51 -37.81
C PHE A 7 -7.68 5.95 -38.12
N LYS A 8 -7.08 6.17 -39.27
CA LYS A 8 -6.71 7.49 -39.78
C LYS A 8 -7.55 7.89 -40.96
N THR A 9 -8.13 9.08 -40.88
CA THR A 9 -8.90 9.66 -42.00
C THR A 9 -8.65 11.17 -42.08
N GLY A 10 -8.13 11.61 -43.24
CA GLY A 10 -7.74 13.00 -43.43
C GLY A 10 -6.77 13.51 -42.36
N LYS A 11 -7.22 14.48 -41.59
CA LYS A 11 -6.45 15.12 -40.51
C LYS A 11 -6.68 14.48 -39.13
N TRP A 12 -7.51 13.45 -39.05
CA TRP A 12 -7.90 12.78 -37.82
C TRP A 12 -7.26 11.43 -37.68
N ASN A 13 -6.92 11.09 -36.45
CA ASN A 13 -6.53 9.74 -36.02
C ASN A 13 -7.36 9.34 -34.83
N PHE A 14 -7.94 8.16 -34.84
CA PHE A 14 -8.71 7.57 -33.75
C PHE A 14 -8.05 6.26 -33.33
N SER A 15 -7.84 6.09 -32.05
CA SER A 15 -7.28 4.87 -31.51
C SER A 15 -8.10 4.34 -30.34
N ALA A 16 -8.22 3.03 -30.27
CA ALA A 16 -8.81 2.34 -29.13
C ALA A 16 -7.99 1.07 -28.84
N LYS A 17 -7.76 0.81 -27.56
CA LYS A 17 -7.04 -0.38 -27.07
C LYS A 17 -7.77 -0.91 -25.84
N TYR A 18 -7.96 -2.22 -25.80
CA TYR A 18 -8.46 -2.92 -24.63
C TYR A 18 -7.53 -4.06 -24.24
N GLU A 19 -7.10 -4.06 -22.99
CA GLU A 19 -6.33 -5.14 -22.38
C GLU A 19 -7.23 -5.87 -21.39
N PHE A 20 -7.34 -7.19 -21.54
CA PHE A 20 -8.14 -7.99 -20.63
C PHE A 20 -7.40 -8.16 -19.30
N LYS A 21 -8.16 -8.22 -18.22
CA LYS A 21 -7.64 -8.54 -16.89
C LYS A 21 -6.78 -9.80 -16.93
N THR A 22 -5.59 -9.72 -16.36
CA THR A 22 -4.70 -10.87 -16.22
C THR A 22 -4.64 -11.31 -14.77
N ARG A 23 -5.01 -12.56 -14.52
CA ARG A 23 -4.95 -13.15 -13.18
C ARG A 23 -3.52 -13.59 -12.87
N ILE A 24 -2.97 -13.07 -11.79
CA ILE A 24 -1.65 -13.44 -11.30
C ILE A 24 -1.80 -14.02 -9.90
N ARG A 25 -1.13 -15.15 -9.66
CA ARG A 25 -1.01 -15.80 -8.36
C ARG A 25 0.46 -15.84 -7.98
N LEU A 26 0.83 -15.03 -7.02
CA LEU A 26 2.17 -14.97 -6.48
C LEU A 26 2.28 -15.94 -5.32
N LYS A 27 3.37 -16.69 -5.26
CA LYS A 27 3.71 -17.49 -4.08
C LYS A 27 4.64 -16.67 -3.20
N ASN A 28 4.21 -16.42 -1.99
CA ASN A 28 4.99 -15.65 -1.04
C ASN A 28 6.23 -16.46 -0.59
N LYS A 29 7.39 -15.78 -0.55
CA LYS A 29 8.62 -16.28 0.04
C LYS A 29 9.03 -15.28 1.14
N ALA A 30 8.33 -15.32 2.25
CA ALA A 30 8.63 -14.47 3.39
C ALA A 30 9.40 -15.26 4.44
N VAL A 31 10.51 -14.70 4.91
CA VAL A 31 11.11 -15.14 6.17
C VAL A 31 10.28 -14.46 7.27
N ASN A 32 9.40 -15.23 7.90
CA ASN A 32 8.59 -14.72 9.00
C ASN A 32 9.49 -14.38 10.18
N GLN A 33 9.81 -13.12 10.36
CA GLN A 33 10.26 -12.54 11.62
C GLN A 33 9.05 -11.92 12.33
N ALA A 34 8.00 -12.70 12.55
CA ALA A 34 6.88 -12.23 13.34
C ALA A 34 7.38 -11.91 14.76
N PRO A 35 7.06 -10.72 15.30
CA PRO A 35 7.38 -10.43 16.68
C PRO A 35 6.71 -11.48 17.57
N SER A 36 7.49 -12.05 18.49
CA SER A 36 6.99 -13.04 19.43
C SER A 36 6.85 -12.40 20.81
N ILE A 37 5.70 -12.59 21.42
CA ILE A 37 5.49 -12.22 22.83
C ILE A 37 5.87 -13.34 23.79
N SER A 38 6.48 -14.43 23.31
CA SER A 38 6.94 -15.53 24.17
C SER A 38 7.94 -15.10 25.25
N ALA A 39 8.75 -14.09 24.96
CA ALA A 39 9.68 -13.49 25.93
C ALA A 39 9.05 -12.43 26.85
N LEU A 40 7.74 -12.13 26.69
CA LEU A 40 7.06 -11.14 27.52
C LEU A 40 7.09 -11.47 29.02
N PRO A 41 6.85 -12.72 29.47
CA PRO A 41 6.94 -13.08 30.86
C PRO A 41 8.32 -12.83 31.47
N ASP A 42 9.39 -13.17 30.74
CA ASP A 42 10.77 -12.99 31.22
C ASP A 42 11.16 -11.51 31.29
N ASN A 43 10.73 -10.71 30.29
CA ASN A 43 10.98 -9.29 30.27
C ASN A 43 10.20 -8.58 31.41
N LEU A 44 8.93 -8.95 31.60
CA LEU A 44 8.10 -8.43 32.68
C LEU A 44 8.69 -8.81 34.05
N SER A 45 9.12 -10.06 34.22
CA SER A 45 9.79 -10.53 35.44
C SER A 45 11.00 -9.68 35.75
N ARG A 46 11.89 -9.47 34.78
CA ARG A 46 13.12 -8.65 35.00
C ARG A 46 12.80 -7.21 35.38
N GLN A 47 11.83 -6.59 34.72
CA GLN A 47 11.39 -5.22 35.02
C GLN A 47 10.76 -5.13 36.40
N MET A 48 9.88 -6.07 36.78
CA MET A 48 9.27 -6.11 38.10
C MET A 48 10.30 -6.28 39.21
N VAL A 49 11.24 -7.24 39.08
CA VAL A 49 12.31 -7.42 40.03
C VAL A 49 13.15 -6.16 40.20
N GLY A 50 13.54 -5.53 39.08
CA GLY A 50 14.31 -4.28 39.11
C GLY A 50 13.58 -3.14 39.84
N THR A 51 12.31 -2.91 39.48
CA THR A 51 11.50 -1.85 40.09
C THR A 51 11.23 -2.10 41.57
N LEU A 52 10.86 -3.35 41.94
CA LEU A 52 10.61 -3.70 43.34
C LEU A 52 11.87 -3.62 44.19
N THR A 53 13.01 -4.03 43.64
CA THR A 53 14.32 -3.90 44.32
C THR A 53 14.59 -2.44 44.69
N GLN A 54 14.40 -1.51 43.75
CA GLN A 54 14.57 -0.09 44.03
C GLN A 54 13.59 0.42 45.11
N VAL A 55 12.32 0.02 45.03
CA VAL A 55 11.31 0.41 46.02
C VAL A 55 11.70 -0.10 47.43
N PHE A 56 12.11 -1.35 47.55
CA PHE A 56 12.46 -1.93 48.84
C PHE A 56 13.78 -1.35 49.40
N THR A 57 14.75 -1.08 48.54
CA THR A 57 15.99 -0.40 48.93
C THR A 57 15.72 1.01 49.44
N ASN A 58 14.85 1.76 48.76
CA ASN A 58 14.44 3.10 49.18
C ASN A 58 13.64 3.10 50.51
N LYS A 59 13.05 1.97 50.86
CA LYS A 59 12.39 1.76 52.18
C LYS A 59 13.33 1.26 53.26
N GLY A 60 14.65 1.22 53.01
CA GLY A 60 15.68 0.90 54.02
C GLY A 60 16.12 -0.58 54.07
N MET A 61 15.72 -1.41 53.10
CA MET A 61 16.27 -2.76 52.98
C MET A 61 17.66 -2.71 52.39
N THR A 62 18.52 -3.66 52.81
CA THR A 62 19.79 -3.86 52.12
C THR A 62 19.55 -4.31 50.68
N PRO A 63 20.41 -3.94 49.70
CA PRO A 63 20.21 -4.30 48.31
C PRO A 63 20.01 -5.80 48.06
N GLU A 64 20.76 -6.67 48.79
CA GLU A 64 20.63 -8.12 48.68
C GLU A 64 19.26 -8.64 49.14
N ASN A 65 18.79 -8.15 50.29
CA ASN A 65 17.48 -8.52 50.83
C ASN A 65 16.35 -7.96 49.94
N ALA A 66 16.49 -6.72 49.46
CA ALA A 66 15.55 -6.10 48.56
C ALA A 66 15.39 -6.89 47.25
N GLN A 67 16.50 -7.38 46.67
CA GLN A 67 16.48 -8.20 45.48
C GLN A 67 15.84 -9.58 45.73
N ALA A 68 16.14 -10.23 46.83
CA ALA A 68 15.53 -11.52 47.17
C ALA A 68 13.99 -11.40 47.37
N VAL A 69 13.56 -10.40 48.12
CA VAL A 69 12.12 -10.14 48.32
C VAL A 69 11.43 -9.76 47.03
N ALA A 70 12.06 -8.93 46.20
CA ALA A 70 11.53 -8.55 44.90
C ALA A 70 11.35 -9.76 43.94
N ALA A 71 12.36 -10.66 43.92
CA ALA A 71 12.30 -11.89 43.13
C ALA A 71 11.16 -12.81 43.58
N ASN A 72 11.03 -13.05 44.88
CA ASN A 72 9.98 -13.89 45.46
C ASN A 72 8.58 -13.30 45.21
N THR A 73 8.43 -11.97 45.37
CA THR A 73 7.17 -11.26 45.12
C THR A 73 6.77 -11.34 43.63
N THR A 74 7.74 -11.12 42.74
CA THR A 74 7.53 -11.23 41.29
C THR A 74 7.12 -12.65 40.91
N GLN A 75 7.80 -13.67 41.45
CA GLN A 75 7.45 -15.07 41.22
C GLN A 75 6.03 -15.37 41.67
N ALA A 76 5.64 -14.94 42.86
CA ALA A 76 4.30 -15.15 43.39
C ALA A 76 3.20 -14.48 42.49
N VAL A 77 3.47 -13.28 42.00
CA VAL A 77 2.53 -12.55 41.08
C VAL A 77 2.45 -13.31 39.76
N LEU A 78 3.55 -13.67 39.12
CA LEU A 78 3.55 -14.30 37.80
C LEU A 78 3.02 -15.73 37.81
N THR A 79 3.04 -16.43 38.97
CA THR A 79 2.43 -17.76 39.13
C THR A 79 0.99 -17.73 39.62
N ASN A 80 0.45 -16.54 39.92
CA ASN A 80 -0.94 -16.36 40.27
C ASN A 80 -1.86 -16.81 39.11
N GLY A 81 -2.85 -17.64 39.40
CA GLY A 81 -3.69 -18.26 38.37
C GLY A 81 -4.45 -17.24 37.51
N ASP A 82 -4.86 -16.10 38.05
CA ASP A 82 -5.56 -15.06 37.31
C ASP A 82 -4.61 -14.29 36.40
N VAL A 83 -3.37 -14.03 36.86
CA VAL A 83 -2.33 -13.42 36.04
C VAL A 83 -1.95 -14.33 34.86
N VAL A 84 -1.78 -15.63 35.12
CA VAL A 84 -1.48 -16.64 34.08
C VAL A 84 -2.59 -16.69 33.03
N LYS A 85 -3.85 -16.70 33.45
CA LYS A 85 -5.00 -16.69 32.52
C LYS A 85 -5.04 -15.40 31.70
N THR A 86 -4.83 -14.24 32.33
CA THR A 86 -4.80 -12.96 31.63
C THR A 86 -3.69 -12.89 30.60
N MET A 87 -2.49 -13.34 30.92
CA MET A 87 -1.36 -13.39 30.00
C MET A 87 -1.60 -14.35 28.84
N ALA A 88 -2.23 -15.50 29.08
CA ALA A 88 -2.61 -16.44 28.03
C ALA A 88 -3.67 -15.82 27.09
N GLY A 89 -4.64 -15.11 27.65
CA GLY A 89 -5.63 -14.37 26.88
C GLY A 89 -5.00 -13.29 25.98
N LEU A 90 -4.12 -12.46 26.54
CA LEU A 90 -3.36 -11.45 25.81
C LEU A 90 -2.52 -12.06 24.69
N LYS A 91 -1.86 -13.19 24.95
CA LYS A 91 -1.11 -13.90 23.92
C LYS A 91 -2.00 -14.34 22.77
N THR A 92 -3.13 -14.95 23.09
CA THR A 92 -4.10 -15.42 22.07
C THR A 92 -4.64 -14.25 21.23
N GLU A 93 -4.99 -13.15 21.88
CA GLU A 93 -5.46 -11.95 21.18
C GLU A 93 -4.38 -11.35 20.28
N PHE A 94 -3.14 -11.26 20.79
CA PHE A 94 -2.00 -10.79 20.00
C PHE A 94 -1.74 -11.68 18.78
N ASP A 95 -1.67 -12.99 18.99
CA ASP A 95 -1.42 -13.97 17.91
C ASP A 95 -2.54 -13.88 16.84
N THR A 96 -3.81 -13.69 17.27
CA THR A 96 -4.94 -13.52 16.37
C THR A 96 -4.82 -12.23 15.56
N LYS A 97 -4.59 -11.10 16.21
CA LYS A 97 -4.41 -9.80 15.54
C LYS A 97 -3.18 -9.80 14.62
N LEU A 98 -2.09 -10.42 15.05
CA LEU A 98 -0.90 -10.57 14.23
C LEU A 98 -1.20 -11.40 12.97
N LYS A 99 -1.91 -12.51 13.11
CA LYS A 99 -2.33 -13.34 11.99
C LYS A 99 -3.26 -12.60 11.03
N GLU A 100 -4.18 -11.79 11.53
CA GLU A 100 -5.03 -10.93 10.71
C GLU A 100 -4.21 -9.88 9.95
N ALA A 101 -3.21 -9.29 10.59
CA ALA A 101 -2.38 -8.23 10.01
C ALA A 101 -1.37 -8.74 8.97
N ILE A 102 -0.76 -9.90 9.21
CA ILE A 102 0.35 -10.41 8.39
C ILE A 102 0.11 -11.79 7.78
N GLY A 103 -1.05 -12.39 8.00
CA GLY A 103 -1.35 -13.76 7.56
C GLY A 103 -1.26 -13.95 6.04
N GLU A 104 -1.39 -12.89 5.25
CA GLU A 104 -1.15 -12.96 3.81
C GLU A 104 0.33 -12.98 3.43
N TYR A 105 1.22 -12.60 4.35
CA TYR A 105 2.68 -12.69 4.17
C TYR A 105 3.26 -14.04 4.63
N GLU A 106 2.44 -15.01 5.04
CA GLU A 106 2.91 -16.35 5.42
C GLU A 106 3.69 -16.99 4.28
N ASP A 107 4.80 -17.65 4.61
CA ASP A 107 5.62 -18.35 3.64
C ASP A 107 4.82 -19.42 2.90
N GLY A 108 5.00 -19.48 1.60
CA GLY A 108 4.30 -20.42 0.72
C GLY A 108 2.85 -20.08 0.39
N LYS A 109 2.24 -19.08 1.03
CA LYS A 109 0.87 -18.65 0.74
C LYS A 109 0.77 -18.06 -0.67
N LYS A 110 -0.29 -18.45 -1.38
CA LYS A 110 -0.61 -17.86 -2.69
C LYS A 110 -1.46 -16.62 -2.48
N ILE A 111 -0.98 -15.48 -2.98
CA ILE A 111 -1.67 -14.21 -2.96
C ILE A 111 -2.05 -13.77 -4.37
N ALA A 112 -3.14 -13.04 -4.49
CA ALA A 112 -3.55 -12.46 -5.75
C ALA A 112 -2.82 -11.13 -5.99
N GLY A 113 -2.42 -10.90 -7.23
CA GLY A 113 -1.83 -9.65 -7.71
C GLY A 113 -2.27 -9.45 -9.15
N ASP A 114 -3.60 -9.41 -9.38
CA ASP A 114 -4.16 -9.33 -10.72
C ASP A 114 -3.80 -8.00 -11.38
N ILE A 115 -3.48 -8.04 -12.67
CA ILE A 115 -3.38 -6.83 -13.49
C ILE A 115 -4.80 -6.44 -13.93
N PRO A 116 -5.26 -5.21 -13.68
CA PRO A 116 -6.60 -4.77 -14.07
C PRO A 116 -6.82 -4.82 -15.57
N ALA A 117 -8.07 -4.91 -15.99
CA ALA A 117 -8.43 -4.60 -17.35
C ALA A 117 -8.16 -3.11 -17.63
N TYR A 118 -7.80 -2.79 -18.86
CA TYR A 118 -7.41 -1.46 -19.28
C TYR A 118 -8.07 -1.09 -20.61
N LEU A 119 -8.72 0.06 -20.65
CA LEU A 119 -9.25 0.66 -21.84
C LEU A 119 -8.53 1.99 -22.12
N ALA A 120 -7.98 2.14 -23.31
CA ALA A 120 -7.45 3.41 -23.81
C ALA A 120 -8.21 3.86 -25.04
N LEU A 121 -8.58 5.13 -25.07
CA LEU A 121 -9.15 5.81 -26.21
C LEU A 121 -8.31 7.04 -26.54
N GLY A 122 -8.07 7.29 -27.81
CA GLY A 122 -7.27 8.41 -28.25
C GLY A 122 -7.84 9.05 -29.51
N VAL A 123 -7.75 10.38 -29.57
CA VAL A 123 -8.07 11.17 -30.77
C VAL A 123 -6.91 12.11 -31.04
N GLY A 124 -6.37 12.01 -32.24
CA GLY A 124 -5.37 12.91 -32.77
C GLY A 124 -5.96 13.79 -33.89
N TYR A 125 -5.56 15.04 -33.95
CA TYR A 125 -5.93 15.98 -34.99
C TYR A 125 -4.72 16.78 -35.43
N SER A 126 -4.51 16.82 -36.76
CA SER A 126 -3.42 17.59 -37.37
C SER A 126 -4.05 18.70 -38.28
N PRO A 127 -4.34 19.88 -37.72
CA PRO A 127 -4.97 20.97 -38.51
C PRO A 127 -4.12 21.40 -39.72
N VAL A 128 -2.82 21.39 -39.50
CA VAL A 128 -1.77 21.62 -40.49
C VAL A 128 -0.62 20.62 -40.29
N ASN A 129 0.25 20.48 -41.27
CA ASN A 129 1.32 19.49 -41.23
C ASN A 129 2.34 19.68 -40.08
N THR A 130 2.41 20.90 -39.57
CA THR A 130 3.35 21.30 -38.50
C THR A 130 2.73 21.28 -37.11
N VAL A 131 1.43 21.03 -36.97
CA VAL A 131 0.76 21.03 -35.65
C VAL A 131 -0.01 19.73 -35.47
N ARG A 132 0.25 19.10 -34.35
CA ARG A 132 -0.43 17.85 -33.92
C ARG A 132 -1.02 18.06 -32.53
N VAL A 133 -2.30 17.80 -32.40
CA VAL A 133 -3.03 17.82 -31.12
C VAL A 133 -3.53 16.43 -30.82
N ASN A 134 -3.46 16.02 -29.58
CA ASN A 134 -4.01 14.75 -29.13
C ASN A 134 -4.78 14.92 -27.82
N VAL A 135 -5.80 14.10 -27.65
CA VAL A 135 -6.52 13.91 -26.40
C VAL A 135 -6.69 12.41 -26.18
N GLY A 136 -6.61 12.00 -24.94
CA GLY A 136 -6.72 10.59 -24.57
C GLY A 136 -7.48 10.41 -23.27
N PHE A 137 -8.04 9.23 -23.17
CA PHE A 137 -8.75 8.74 -22.00
C PHE A 137 -8.30 7.33 -21.71
N HIS A 138 -7.95 7.05 -20.45
CA HIS A 138 -7.62 5.72 -19.97
C HIS A 138 -8.52 5.36 -18.79
N TRP A 139 -8.96 4.12 -18.78
CA TRP A 139 -9.67 3.52 -17.65
C TRP A 139 -9.04 2.22 -17.27
N PHE A 140 -8.72 2.10 -15.98
CA PHE A 140 -8.20 0.88 -15.37
C PHE A 140 -9.28 0.33 -14.44
N ASP A 141 -9.62 -0.94 -14.59
CA ASP A 141 -10.64 -1.61 -13.77
C ASP A 141 -10.03 -2.16 -12.47
N ASP A 142 -9.36 -1.29 -11.71
CA ASP A 142 -8.67 -1.66 -10.47
C ASP A 142 -9.60 -2.28 -9.45
N LYS A 143 -10.84 -1.79 -9.40
CA LYS A 143 -11.85 -2.27 -8.44
C LYS A 143 -12.17 -3.76 -8.60
N HIS A 144 -12.04 -4.30 -9.80
CA HIS A 144 -12.31 -5.71 -10.10
C HIS A 144 -11.04 -6.54 -10.28
N ALA A 145 -9.86 -5.95 -10.11
CA ALA A 145 -8.58 -6.66 -10.13
C ALA A 145 -8.20 -7.05 -8.69
N THR A 146 -8.29 -8.34 -8.37
CA THR A 146 -7.97 -8.82 -7.02
C THR A 146 -6.53 -8.49 -6.67
N SER A 147 -6.35 -7.66 -5.68
CA SER A 147 -5.06 -7.25 -5.15
C SER A 147 -4.83 -7.86 -3.76
N TYR A 148 -3.61 -7.67 -3.28
CA TYR A 148 -3.22 -8.05 -1.93
C TYR A 148 -4.26 -7.57 -0.90
N ASN A 149 -4.70 -8.49 -0.03
CA ASN A 149 -5.66 -8.22 1.06
C ASN A 149 -7.03 -7.68 0.58
N ASN A 150 -7.42 -7.98 -0.65
CA ASN A 150 -8.66 -7.49 -1.27
C ASN A 150 -8.84 -5.97 -1.17
N ARG A 151 -7.74 -5.21 -1.19
CA ARG A 151 -7.76 -3.74 -1.03
C ARG A 151 -8.58 -3.04 -2.09
N GLN A 152 -8.65 -3.61 -3.30
CA GLN A 152 -9.44 -3.07 -4.40
C GLN A 152 -10.93 -2.91 -4.07
N GLU A 153 -11.47 -3.70 -3.14
CA GLU A 153 -12.88 -3.60 -2.74
C GLU A 153 -13.19 -2.26 -2.06
N LYS A 154 -12.20 -1.62 -1.47
CA LYS A 154 -12.32 -0.31 -0.82
C LYS A 154 -12.39 0.85 -1.81
N LEU A 155 -11.97 0.65 -3.06
CA LEU A 155 -12.05 1.70 -4.10
C LEU A 155 -13.51 2.01 -4.43
N LYS A 156 -13.82 3.28 -4.64
CA LYS A 156 -15.13 3.73 -5.14
C LYS A 156 -15.36 3.28 -6.57
N ARG A 157 -14.30 3.34 -7.38
CA ARG A 157 -14.27 2.98 -8.82
C ARG A 157 -12.84 2.68 -9.25
N GLY A 158 -12.66 2.24 -10.48
CA GLY A 158 -11.35 2.11 -11.10
C GLY A 158 -10.69 3.48 -11.40
N THR A 159 -9.42 3.45 -11.75
CA THR A 159 -8.63 4.64 -12.08
C THR A 159 -9.06 5.22 -13.42
N LEU A 160 -9.16 6.54 -13.48
CA LEU A 160 -9.41 7.30 -14.70
C LEU A 160 -8.22 8.22 -14.96
N GLU A 161 -7.77 8.25 -16.21
CA GLU A 161 -6.77 9.20 -16.68
C GLU A 161 -7.29 9.96 -17.89
N TYR A 162 -7.05 11.25 -17.89
CA TYR A 162 -7.31 12.14 -19.02
C TYR A 162 -6.00 12.80 -19.42
N ASN A 163 -5.73 12.87 -20.70
CA ASN A 163 -4.57 13.57 -21.20
C ASN A 163 -4.90 14.41 -22.43
N ALA A 164 -4.14 15.48 -22.60
CA ALA A 164 -4.17 16.33 -23.77
C ALA A 164 -2.75 16.82 -24.07
N GLY A 165 -2.41 16.90 -25.33
CA GLY A 165 -1.09 17.35 -25.76
C GLY A 165 -1.14 18.08 -27.08
N VAL A 166 -0.14 18.95 -27.25
CA VAL A 166 0.11 19.63 -28.53
C VAL A 166 1.58 19.54 -28.86
N GLU A 167 1.86 19.34 -30.11
CA GLU A 167 3.20 19.31 -30.68
C GLU A 167 3.26 20.21 -31.90
N VAL A 168 4.32 21.01 -32.01
CA VAL A 168 4.49 22.00 -33.07
C VAL A 168 5.89 21.88 -33.67
N ASP A 169 5.99 21.65 -34.96
CA ASP A 169 7.23 21.77 -35.70
C ASP A 169 7.49 23.25 -35.99
N VAL A 170 8.34 23.87 -35.18
CA VAL A 170 8.71 25.28 -35.33
C VAL A 170 9.48 25.50 -36.65
N ASN A 171 10.29 24.55 -37.00
CA ASN A 171 10.99 24.46 -38.27
C ASN A 171 11.44 23.01 -38.54
N LYS A 172 12.18 22.77 -39.63
CA LYS A 172 12.62 21.40 -40.01
C LYS A 172 13.53 20.73 -38.98
N LYS A 173 14.10 21.51 -38.04
CA LYS A 173 15.04 20.99 -37.03
C LYS A 173 14.49 20.99 -35.61
N ILE A 174 13.46 21.73 -35.33
CA ILE A 174 12.95 21.94 -33.97
C ILE A 174 11.47 21.61 -33.90
N THR A 175 11.15 20.68 -33.02
CA THR A 175 9.77 20.38 -32.61
C THR A 175 9.63 20.70 -31.13
N LEU A 176 8.58 21.41 -30.73
CA LEU A 176 8.22 21.69 -29.35
C LEU A 176 6.92 20.99 -28.98
N SER A 177 6.81 20.53 -27.76
CA SER A 177 5.62 19.90 -27.25
C SER A 177 5.26 20.33 -25.84
N THR A 178 3.96 20.32 -25.53
CA THR A 178 3.47 20.43 -24.17
C THR A 178 2.27 19.50 -23.98
N GLY A 179 2.07 19.05 -22.76
CA GLY A 179 0.98 18.15 -22.44
C GLY A 179 0.51 18.30 -21.01
N TRP A 180 -0.73 17.89 -20.80
CA TRP A 180 -1.36 17.81 -19.50
C TRP A 180 -1.93 16.42 -19.29
N GLN A 181 -1.83 15.92 -18.06
CA GLN A 181 -2.44 14.67 -17.63
C GLN A 181 -3.07 14.82 -16.25
N ASN A 182 -4.26 14.29 -16.09
CA ASN A 182 -4.94 14.10 -14.82
C ASN A 182 -5.11 12.61 -14.56
N THR A 183 -4.66 12.14 -13.38
CA THR A 183 -4.89 10.78 -12.92
C THR A 183 -5.75 10.81 -11.67
N ASN A 184 -6.86 10.07 -11.68
CA ASN A 184 -7.80 9.99 -10.58
C ASN A 184 -8.08 8.52 -10.20
N TYR A 185 -7.58 8.12 -9.05
CA TYR A 185 -7.56 6.72 -8.58
C TYR A 185 -8.86 6.20 -7.96
N GLY A 186 -9.92 6.99 -7.89
CA GLY A 186 -11.18 6.54 -7.29
C GLY A 186 -11.07 6.13 -5.82
N LEU A 187 -10.20 6.81 -5.07
CA LEU A 187 -9.93 6.53 -3.67
C LEU A 187 -11.17 6.72 -2.79
N PRO A 188 -11.31 5.95 -1.70
CA PRO A 188 -12.34 6.20 -0.69
C PRO A 188 -12.11 7.53 0.04
N ASP A 189 -13.19 8.07 0.63
CA ASP A 189 -13.06 9.21 1.54
C ASP A 189 -12.57 8.68 2.89
N GLU A 190 -11.28 8.87 3.14
CA GLU A 190 -10.63 8.49 4.38
C GLU A 190 -10.21 9.74 5.15
N ASN A 191 -10.40 9.71 6.47
CA ASN A 191 -9.96 10.75 7.38
C ASN A 191 -9.12 10.12 8.51
N LEU A 192 -8.62 10.95 9.42
CA LEU A 192 -7.81 10.50 10.56
C LEU A 192 -8.57 9.55 11.51
N ASP A 193 -9.91 9.66 11.55
CA ASP A 193 -10.77 8.84 12.40
C ASP A 193 -11.09 7.48 11.76
N THR A 194 -10.78 7.28 10.47
CA THR A 194 -10.98 6.00 9.81
C THR A 194 -10.05 4.95 10.43
N PRO A 195 -10.58 3.85 10.99
CA PRO A 195 -9.74 2.80 11.57
C PRO A 195 -8.71 2.28 10.58
N ALA A 196 -7.47 2.06 11.01
CA ALA A 196 -6.36 1.63 10.15
C ALA A 196 -6.70 0.37 9.34
N SER A 197 -7.45 -0.58 9.93
CA SER A 197 -7.92 -1.80 9.24
C SER A 197 -8.89 -1.53 8.08
N LYS A 198 -9.53 -0.35 8.06
CA LYS A 198 -10.48 0.07 7.02
C LYS A 198 -9.88 1.04 6.02
N ARG A 199 -8.67 1.54 6.23
CA ARG A 199 -8.01 2.45 5.30
C ARG A 199 -7.53 1.72 4.05
N TYR A 200 -7.73 2.33 2.89
CA TYR A 200 -7.10 1.91 1.66
C TYR A 200 -5.63 2.34 1.63
N MET A 201 -5.38 3.60 2.02
CA MET A 201 -4.03 4.15 2.14
C MET A 201 -3.44 3.76 3.50
N ASP A 202 -2.25 3.23 3.47
CA ASP A 202 -1.43 2.96 4.64
C ASP A 202 -0.04 3.59 4.44
N ASP A 203 0.82 3.48 5.42
CA ASP A 203 2.18 4.03 5.40
C ASP A 203 3.06 3.46 4.27
N LYS A 204 2.58 2.47 3.53
CA LYS A 204 3.32 1.78 2.47
C LYS A 204 2.78 2.03 1.07
N SER A 205 1.61 2.65 0.91
CA SER A 205 1.00 2.90 -0.40
C SER A 205 0.51 4.33 -0.51
N PHE A 206 1.34 5.15 -1.12
CA PHE A 206 1.00 6.53 -1.47
C PHE A 206 0.43 6.57 -2.87
N VAL A 207 -0.89 6.47 -2.98
CA VAL A 207 -1.60 6.67 -4.24
C VAL A 207 -2.41 7.94 -4.10
N VAL A 208 -2.07 8.96 -4.87
CA VAL A 208 -2.72 10.28 -4.81
C VAL A 208 -3.10 10.71 -6.20
N SER A 209 -4.34 11.15 -6.37
CA SER A 209 -4.77 11.76 -7.64
C SER A 209 -3.91 12.95 -7.97
N SER A 210 -3.49 13.07 -9.22
CA SER A 210 -2.49 14.05 -9.64
C SER A 210 -2.89 14.78 -10.90
N ASN A 211 -2.38 16.01 -11.03
CA ASN A 211 -2.35 16.77 -12.26
C ASN A 211 -0.88 17.03 -12.62
N SER A 212 -0.52 16.75 -13.86
CA SER A 212 0.84 16.92 -14.35
C SER A 212 0.82 17.75 -15.63
N VAL A 213 1.79 18.63 -15.76
CA VAL A 213 2.07 19.38 -17.00
C VAL A 213 3.50 19.09 -17.40
N ALA A 214 3.73 18.83 -18.67
CA ALA A 214 5.03 18.54 -19.21
C ALA A 214 5.34 19.43 -20.43
N PHE A 215 6.61 19.78 -20.60
CA PHE A 215 7.14 20.47 -21.77
C PHE A 215 8.27 19.63 -22.35
N GLY A 216 8.33 19.59 -23.66
CA GLY A 216 9.36 18.84 -24.38
C GLY A 216 9.86 19.58 -25.62
N GLY A 217 11.05 19.21 -26.07
CA GLY A 217 11.61 19.68 -27.32
C GLY A 217 12.48 18.60 -27.96
N VAL A 218 12.43 18.54 -29.29
CA VAL A 218 13.27 17.65 -30.12
C VAL A 218 14.06 18.50 -31.09
N TYR A 219 15.35 18.22 -31.17
CA TYR A 219 16.23 18.78 -32.20
C TYR A 219 16.63 17.68 -33.18
N HIS A 220 16.28 17.87 -34.45
CA HIS A 220 16.60 16.94 -35.54
C HIS A 220 17.95 17.33 -36.15
N ILE A 221 18.88 16.41 -36.18
CA ILE A 221 20.25 16.55 -36.69
C ILE A 221 20.28 16.28 -38.20
#